data_21a16dddae73a0ee73e5dd703b949aca
#
_entry.id   21a16dddae73a0ee73e5dd703b949aca
#
_cell.length_a   1.000
_cell.length_b   1.000
_cell.length_c   1.000
_cell.angle_alpha   90.00
_cell.angle_beta   90.00
_cell.angle_gamma   90.00
#
_symmetry.space_group_name_H-M   'P 1'
#
loop_
_entity.id
_entity.type
_entity.pdbx_description
1 polymer ?
#
loop_
_entity_poly.entity_id
_entity_poly.type
_entity_poly.pdbx_seq_one_letter_code
_entity_poly.pdbx_strand_id
1 'polypeptide(L)'
;MAAASMLRVSVSWLHRHRKVYADSIAMVSSRAMASKTNVGFIGLGNMGNPMAKNLIKHGYPVMAYDVFPEACKEFQELGAQVTDSPADVAERADRIITMLPSNPNAIEVYTGTSGILKKVKKGSLLIDSSTIDPAVSKELAKEAEKMGAVFMDAPVSGGVGAARAGNLTFMVGGVEQEFDAAKELLTCMGSNVVYCGEVGTGQAAKICNNMLLAISMIGTAETMNLGIRLGLDPKLLAKILNMSSGRCWSSDTYNPVPGVMEGVPSANNYQGGFGTTLMAKDLGLAQISATNTKTPVPLGSLAHQVYRVMCAKGYAQKDFSSVFQFLREEESL
;
A
#
# COMPACT_ATOMS: atom_id res chain seq x y z
N MET A 1 -19.83 63.17 -35.88
CA MET A 1 -18.72 63.00 -34.90
C MET A 1 -18.96 62.02 -33.74
N ALA A 2 -20.18 61.51 -33.58
CA ALA A 2 -20.48 60.55 -32.50
C ALA A 2 -20.07 59.03 -32.79
N ALA A 3 -20.02 58.65 -34.04
CA ALA A 3 -19.73 57.27 -34.40
C ALA A 3 -18.22 56.84 -34.26
N ALA A 4 -17.31 57.81 -34.36
CA ALA A 4 -15.86 57.53 -34.21
C ALA A 4 -15.40 57.38 -32.75
N SER A 5 -16.19 57.91 -31.78
CA SER A 5 -15.91 57.79 -30.35
C SER A 5 -16.29 56.39 -29.78
N MET A 6 -17.35 55.75 -30.25
CA MET A 6 -17.79 54.44 -29.75
C MET A 6 -16.87 53.28 -30.22
N LEU A 7 -16.27 53.36 -31.41
CA LEU A 7 -15.32 52.34 -31.91
C LEU A 7 -13.98 52.34 -31.15
N ARG A 8 -13.53 53.52 -30.65
CA ARG A 8 -12.28 53.59 -29.87
C ARG A 8 -12.43 53.02 -28.46
N VAL A 9 -13.60 53.11 -27.83
CA VAL A 9 -13.85 52.56 -26.49
C VAL A 9 -13.93 51.00 -26.55
N SER A 10 -14.53 50.43 -27.58
CA SER A 10 -14.67 48.98 -27.72
C SER A 10 -13.33 48.29 -27.98
N VAL A 11 -12.42 48.89 -28.76
CA VAL A 11 -11.09 48.30 -29.05
C VAL A 11 -10.17 48.36 -27.82
N SER A 12 -10.24 49.45 -27.02
CA SER A 12 -9.45 49.54 -25.79
C SER A 12 -9.94 48.59 -24.69
N TRP A 13 -11.25 48.29 -24.64
CA TRP A 13 -11.85 47.36 -23.71
C TRP A 13 -11.44 45.91 -24.04
N LEU A 14 -11.45 45.51 -25.31
CA LEU A 14 -10.99 44.21 -25.79
C LEU A 14 -9.48 43.97 -25.59
N HIS A 15 -8.64 45.01 -25.74
CA HIS A 15 -7.20 44.90 -25.48
C HIS A 15 -6.88 44.74 -23.98
N ARG A 16 -7.61 45.43 -23.11
CA ARG A 16 -7.44 45.37 -21.66
C ARG A 16 -7.86 44.00 -21.12
N HIS A 17 -8.95 43.42 -21.63
CA HIS A 17 -9.42 42.08 -21.21
C HIS A 17 -8.54 40.95 -21.77
N ARG A 18 -7.98 41.08 -22.98
CA ARG A 18 -7.01 40.12 -23.50
C ARG A 18 -5.72 40.08 -22.68
N LYS A 19 -5.23 41.21 -22.18
CA LYS A 19 -4.05 41.26 -21.34
C LYS A 19 -4.30 40.64 -19.96
N VAL A 20 -5.44 40.90 -19.34
CA VAL A 20 -5.84 40.30 -18.06
C VAL A 20 -6.00 38.75 -18.18
N TYR A 21 -6.59 38.28 -19.29
CA TYR A 21 -6.69 36.81 -19.56
C TYR A 21 -5.34 36.20 -19.85
N ALA A 22 -4.44 36.85 -20.57
CA ALA A 22 -3.11 36.37 -20.84
C ALA A 22 -2.25 36.30 -19.57
N ASP A 23 -2.34 37.34 -18.73
CA ASP A 23 -1.62 37.37 -17.45
C ASP A 23 -2.20 36.38 -16.46
N SER A 24 -3.50 36.09 -16.46
CA SER A 24 -4.13 35.07 -15.65
C SER A 24 -3.74 33.64 -16.10
N ILE A 25 -3.66 33.40 -17.42
CA ILE A 25 -3.19 32.12 -17.98
C ILE A 25 -1.70 31.94 -17.69
N ALA A 26 -0.87 32.99 -17.78
CA ALA A 26 0.53 32.94 -17.41
C ALA A 26 0.75 32.69 -15.91
N MET A 27 -0.09 33.27 -15.04
CA MET A 27 -0.05 33.00 -13.59
C MET A 27 -0.49 31.58 -13.25
N VAL A 28 -1.51 31.03 -13.93
CA VAL A 28 -1.94 29.64 -13.75
C VAL A 28 -0.88 28.66 -14.29
N SER A 29 -0.23 29.02 -15.41
CA SER A 29 0.88 28.21 -15.98
C SER A 29 2.15 28.28 -15.12
N SER A 30 2.45 29.44 -14.49
CA SER A 30 3.63 29.55 -13.60
C SER A 30 3.42 28.88 -12.23
N ARG A 31 2.18 28.72 -11.75
CA ARG A 31 1.87 27.88 -10.57
C ARG A 31 2.06 26.38 -10.83
N ALA A 32 1.98 25.93 -12.09
CA ALA A 32 2.16 24.53 -12.47
C ALA A 32 3.64 24.07 -12.53
N MET A 33 4.59 24.96 -12.28
CA MET A 33 6.03 24.67 -12.25
C MET A 33 6.71 25.02 -10.92
N ALA A 34 6.01 25.01 -9.81
CA ALA A 34 6.69 24.88 -8.52
C ALA A 34 7.34 23.49 -8.52
N SER A 35 8.69 23.42 -8.50
CA SER A 35 9.43 22.15 -8.44
C SER A 35 8.91 21.36 -7.24
N LYS A 36 8.44 20.12 -7.49
CA LYS A 36 7.98 19.25 -6.41
C LYS A 36 9.12 19.03 -5.42
N THR A 37 8.80 19.04 -4.14
CA THR A 37 9.79 18.80 -3.07
C THR A 37 10.32 17.36 -3.14
N ASN A 38 11.56 17.17 -2.68
CA ASN A 38 12.17 15.85 -2.58
C ASN A 38 11.36 14.92 -1.69
N VAL A 39 11.14 13.69 -2.16
CA VAL A 39 10.48 12.63 -1.41
C VAL A 39 11.50 11.54 -1.11
N GLY A 40 11.67 11.21 0.16
CA GLY A 40 12.43 10.05 0.59
C GLY A 40 11.62 8.77 0.40
N PHE A 41 12.22 7.72 -0.15
CA PHE A 41 11.60 6.41 -0.22
C PHE A 41 12.56 5.32 0.27
N ILE A 42 12.17 4.60 1.32
CA ILE A 42 13.00 3.61 1.99
C ILE A 42 12.32 2.24 1.92
N GLY A 43 13.04 1.27 1.36
CA GLY A 43 12.53 -0.07 1.09
C GLY A 43 11.99 -0.22 -0.34
N LEU A 44 12.84 -0.79 -1.23
CA LEU A 44 12.60 -0.91 -2.66
C LEU A 44 12.32 -2.35 -3.09
N GLY A 45 11.78 -3.15 -2.18
CA GLY A 45 11.35 -4.52 -2.46
C GLY A 45 10.15 -4.60 -3.39
N ASN A 46 9.48 -5.78 -3.44
CA ASN A 46 8.39 -6.07 -4.38
C ASN A 46 7.27 -5.02 -4.41
N MET A 47 6.95 -4.41 -3.27
CA MET A 47 5.94 -3.36 -3.17
C MET A 47 6.53 -1.97 -3.31
N GLY A 48 7.63 -1.68 -2.61
CA GLY A 48 8.23 -0.35 -2.59
C GLY A 48 8.79 0.10 -3.95
N ASN A 49 9.38 -0.82 -4.71
CA ASN A 49 9.90 -0.52 -6.04
C ASN A 49 8.84 0.10 -6.98
N PRO A 50 7.71 -0.56 -7.27
CA PRO A 50 6.69 0.04 -8.11
C PRO A 50 6.04 1.29 -7.50
N MET A 51 5.94 1.39 -6.17
CA MET A 51 5.43 2.58 -5.49
C MET A 51 6.34 3.79 -5.73
N ALA A 52 7.64 3.65 -5.49
CA ALA A 52 8.62 4.72 -5.72
C ALA A 52 8.69 5.14 -7.20
N LYS A 53 8.60 4.20 -8.14
CA LYS A 53 8.51 4.50 -9.57
C LYS A 53 7.30 5.33 -9.94
N ASN A 54 6.16 5.10 -9.31
CA ASN A 54 4.98 5.93 -9.54
C ASN A 54 5.18 7.38 -9.06
N LEU A 55 5.89 7.61 -7.95
CA LEU A 55 6.27 8.98 -7.55
C LEU A 55 7.14 9.67 -8.60
N ILE A 56 8.15 8.96 -9.14
CA ILE A 56 9.01 9.47 -10.22
C ILE A 56 8.17 9.82 -11.46
N LYS A 57 7.26 8.94 -11.87
CA LYS A 57 6.34 9.17 -13.01
C LYS A 57 5.48 10.42 -12.82
N HIS A 58 5.11 10.73 -11.58
CA HIS A 58 4.38 11.95 -11.23
C HIS A 58 5.30 13.17 -11.04
N GLY A 59 6.60 13.04 -11.35
CA GLY A 59 7.56 14.15 -11.37
C GLY A 59 8.09 14.55 -10.00
N TYR A 60 8.04 13.66 -8.99
CA TYR A 60 8.71 13.89 -7.71
C TYR A 60 10.18 13.48 -7.81
N PRO A 61 11.13 14.34 -7.41
CA PRO A 61 12.51 13.93 -7.17
C PRO A 61 12.54 12.95 -5.99
N VAL A 62 13.10 11.75 -6.21
CA VAL A 62 13.13 10.70 -5.19
C VAL A 62 14.53 10.51 -4.63
N MET A 63 14.61 10.50 -3.29
CA MET A 63 15.78 10.07 -2.52
C MET A 63 15.54 8.63 -2.10
N ALA A 64 16.29 7.66 -2.63
CA ALA A 64 16.03 6.24 -2.47
C ALA A 64 17.08 5.57 -1.56
N TYR A 65 16.61 4.63 -0.72
CA TYR A 65 17.46 3.77 0.08
C TYR A 65 16.87 2.36 0.20
N ASP A 66 17.71 1.36 0.08
CA ASP A 66 17.44 -0.02 0.47
C ASP A 66 18.72 -0.65 1.05
N VAL A 67 18.56 -1.63 1.95
CA VAL A 67 19.70 -2.38 2.51
C VAL A 67 20.40 -3.25 1.47
N PHE A 68 19.72 -3.55 0.34
CA PHE A 68 20.26 -4.26 -0.80
C PHE A 68 20.63 -3.26 -1.91
N PRO A 69 21.93 -2.97 -2.13
CA PRO A 69 22.37 -1.99 -3.12
C PRO A 69 21.87 -2.26 -4.55
N GLU A 70 21.63 -3.54 -4.88
CA GLU A 70 21.11 -3.94 -6.19
C GLU A 70 19.71 -3.38 -6.44
N ALA A 71 18.88 -3.27 -5.40
CA ALA A 71 17.54 -2.69 -5.51
C ALA A 71 17.58 -1.19 -5.85
N CYS A 72 18.68 -0.52 -5.51
CA CYS A 72 18.88 0.91 -5.77
C CYS A 72 19.36 1.23 -7.20
N LYS A 73 20.01 0.28 -7.89
CA LYS A 73 20.62 0.53 -9.22
C LYS A 73 19.62 1.05 -10.25
N GLU A 74 18.47 0.40 -10.34
CA GLU A 74 17.41 0.82 -11.25
C GLU A 74 16.93 2.25 -10.98
N PHE A 75 16.91 2.68 -9.73
CA PHE A 75 16.49 4.03 -9.36
C PHE A 75 17.53 5.09 -9.74
N GLN A 76 18.83 4.77 -9.70
CA GLN A 76 19.87 5.64 -10.23
C GLN A 76 19.70 5.89 -11.74
N GLU A 77 19.39 4.84 -12.51
CA GLU A 77 19.13 4.94 -13.94
C GLU A 77 17.87 5.77 -14.24
N LEU A 78 16.88 5.76 -13.35
CA LEU A 78 15.67 6.59 -13.42
C LEU A 78 15.87 8.03 -12.94
N GLY A 79 17.10 8.40 -12.54
CA GLY A 79 17.44 9.75 -12.08
C GLY A 79 17.13 10.03 -10.61
N ALA A 80 16.80 9.02 -9.81
CA ALA A 80 16.68 9.15 -8.37
C ALA A 80 18.07 9.28 -7.72
N GLN A 81 18.16 10.00 -6.61
CA GLN A 81 19.37 10.06 -5.80
C GLN A 81 19.36 8.91 -4.79
N VAL A 82 20.36 8.06 -4.84
CA VAL A 82 20.55 6.98 -3.88
C VAL A 82 21.42 7.47 -2.73
N THR A 83 21.08 7.09 -1.51
CA THR A 83 21.78 7.44 -0.28
C THR A 83 22.31 6.20 0.43
N ASP A 84 23.22 6.40 1.39
CA ASP A 84 23.91 5.31 2.09
C ASP A 84 23.19 4.88 3.38
N SER A 85 22.24 5.67 3.86
CA SER A 85 21.48 5.36 5.08
C SER A 85 20.09 6.02 5.10
N PRO A 86 19.15 5.50 5.94
CA PRO A 86 17.89 6.17 6.22
C PRO A 86 18.05 7.59 6.78
N ALA A 87 19.08 7.83 7.58
CA ALA A 87 19.41 9.16 8.10
C ALA A 87 19.76 10.15 6.98
N ASP A 88 20.49 9.72 5.94
CA ASP A 88 20.85 10.58 4.82
C ASP A 88 19.65 10.89 3.91
N VAL A 89 18.67 9.98 3.83
CA VAL A 89 17.36 10.30 3.23
C VAL A 89 16.68 11.41 4.02
N ALA A 90 16.63 11.29 5.35
CA ALA A 90 15.97 12.25 6.23
C ALA A 90 16.63 13.64 6.24
N GLU A 91 17.94 13.71 6.02
CA GLU A 91 18.67 14.97 5.88
C GLU A 91 18.26 15.73 4.61
N ARG A 92 17.83 15.03 3.55
CA ARG A 92 17.60 15.60 2.21
C ARG A 92 16.14 15.67 1.78
N ALA A 93 15.25 14.99 2.48
CA ALA A 93 13.82 14.95 2.18
C ALA A 93 12.99 15.29 3.42
N ASP A 94 11.96 16.10 3.23
CA ASP A 94 11.03 16.50 4.30
C ASP A 94 9.77 15.63 4.35
N ARG A 95 9.53 14.83 3.31
CA ARG A 95 8.46 13.83 3.21
C ARG A 95 9.10 12.48 2.93
N ILE A 96 8.90 11.51 3.82
CA ILE A 96 9.57 10.20 3.74
C ILE A 96 8.54 9.09 3.82
N ILE A 97 8.59 8.18 2.84
CA ILE A 97 7.75 6.99 2.78
C ILE A 97 8.63 5.77 3.03
N THR A 98 8.16 4.87 3.91
CA THR A 98 8.80 3.59 4.19
C THR A 98 7.91 2.42 3.79
N MET A 99 8.52 1.35 3.24
CA MET A 99 7.82 0.11 2.86
C MET A 99 8.68 -1.10 3.24
N LEU A 100 8.50 -1.58 4.46
CA LEU A 100 9.41 -2.51 5.14
C LEU A 100 8.72 -3.84 5.47
N PRO A 101 9.48 -4.94 5.61
CA PRO A 101 8.88 -6.27 5.72
C PRO A 101 8.30 -6.60 7.10
N SER A 102 8.80 -5.98 8.19
CA SER A 102 8.44 -6.39 9.56
C SER A 102 8.65 -5.29 10.61
N ASN A 103 8.13 -5.52 11.82
CA ASN A 103 8.33 -4.65 12.99
C ASN A 103 9.81 -4.35 13.27
N PRO A 104 10.74 -5.33 13.38
CA PRO A 104 12.15 -5.05 13.63
C PRO A 104 12.78 -4.15 12.56
N ASN A 105 12.44 -4.35 11.28
CA ASN A 105 12.96 -3.52 10.20
C ASN A 105 12.46 -2.07 10.30
N ALA A 106 11.18 -1.88 10.64
CA ALA A 106 10.64 -0.55 10.86
C ALA A 106 11.34 0.14 12.05
N ILE A 107 11.47 -0.54 13.18
CA ILE A 107 12.16 0.00 14.36
C ILE A 107 13.60 0.40 13.99
N GLU A 108 14.36 -0.45 13.31
CA GLU A 108 15.75 -0.18 12.92
C GLU A 108 15.84 1.00 11.95
N VAL A 109 14.99 1.05 10.92
CA VAL A 109 14.99 2.15 9.94
C VAL A 109 14.64 3.49 10.57
N TYR A 110 13.76 3.52 11.54
CA TYR A 110 13.38 4.77 12.22
C TYR A 110 14.35 5.14 13.34
N THR A 111 14.67 4.22 14.25
CA THR A 111 15.34 4.52 15.53
C THR A 111 16.80 4.03 15.62
N GLY A 112 17.23 3.19 14.69
CA GLY A 112 18.58 2.60 14.64
C GLY A 112 19.70 3.65 14.60
N THR A 113 20.95 3.20 14.64
CA THR A 113 22.13 4.08 14.69
C THR A 113 22.26 5.03 13.48
N SER A 114 21.79 4.57 12.31
CA SER A 114 21.71 5.35 11.06
C SER A 114 20.26 5.55 10.62
N GLY A 115 19.30 5.52 11.57
CA GLY A 115 17.88 5.63 11.32
C GLY A 115 17.43 7.06 11.01
N ILE A 116 16.21 7.16 10.47
CA ILE A 116 15.56 8.42 10.06
C ILE A 116 15.63 9.48 11.18
N LEU A 117 15.32 9.10 12.42
CA LEU A 117 15.21 10.04 13.54
C LEU A 117 16.55 10.67 13.97
N LYS A 118 17.68 10.20 13.45
CA LYS A 118 18.99 10.81 13.71
C LYS A 118 19.19 12.15 13.00
N LYS A 119 18.56 12.32 11.82
CA LYS A 119 18.72 13.51 10.98
C LYS A 119 17.40 14.10 10.47
N VAL A 120 16.25 13.59 10.96
CA VAL A 120 14.95 14.11 10.56
C VAL A 120 14.81 15.58 10.92
N LYS A 121 14.24 16.38 10.03
CA LYS A 121 14.02 17.81 10.25
C LYS A 121 12.69 18.02 10.97
N LYS A 122 12.64 19.09 11.76
CA LYS A 122 11.39 19.53 12.37
C LYS A 122 10.35 19.86 11.29
N GLY A 123 9.12 19.34 11.46
CA GLY A 123 8.02 19.49 10.50
C GLY A 123 8.04 18.49 9.35
N SER A 124 9.00 17.53 9.33
CA SER A 124 8.97 16.44 8.34
C SER A 124 7.75 15.54 8.53
N LEU A 125 7.20 15.06 7.40
CA LEU A 125 6.12 14.08 7.35
C LEU A 125 6.68 12.69 7.02
N LEU A 126 6.51 11.77 7.96
CA LEU A 126 6.95 10.38 7.88
C LEU A 126 5.71 9.50 7.66
N ILE A 127 5.69 8.73 6.56
CA ILE A 127 4.56 7.88 6.16
C ILE A 127 5.05 6.44 6.09
N ASP A 128 4.63 5.60 7.05
CA ASP A 128 4.97 4.18 7.02
C ASP A 128 3.88 3.36 6.34
N SER A 129 4.18 2.86 5.13
CA SER A 129 3.29 2.00 4.35
C SER A 129 3.50 0.51 4.61
N SER A 130 4.36 0.16 5.55
CA SER A 130 4.60 -1.23 6.00
C SER A 130 3.36 -1.78 6.72
N THR A 131 3.19 -3.10 6.70
CA THR A 131 2.19 -3.77 7.57
C THR A 131 2.91 -4.26 8.82
N ILE A 132 2.74 -3.51 9.92
CA ILE A 132 3.37 -3.72 11.22
C ILE A 132 2.35 -3.67 12.36
N ASP A 133 2.78 -3.97 13.57
CA ASP A 133 1.92 -3.89 14.76
C ASP A 133 1.46 -2.45 15.02
N PRO A 134 0.16 -2.20 15.23
CA PRO A 134 -0.36 -0.88 15.62
C PRO A 134 0.36 -0.27 16.83
N ALA A 135 0.80 -1.08 17.79
CA ALA A 135 1.55 -0.60 18.95
C ALA A 135 2.93 -0.06 18.54
N VAL A 136 3.61 -0.74 17.61
CA VAL A 136 4.90 -0.27 17.07
C VAL A 136 4.72 1.06 16.34
N SER A 137 3.67 1.21 15.50
CA SER A 137 3.37 2.48 14.84
C SER A 137 3.18 3.62 15.87
N LYS A 138 2.48 3.36 16.95
CA LYS A 138 2.28 4.35 18.05
C LYS A 138 3.58 4.70 18.76
N GLU A 139 4.49 3.75 18.96
CA GLU A 139 5.81 4.00 19.54
C GLU A 139 6.67 4.84 18.60
N LEU A 140 6.73 4.49 17.32
CA LEU A 140 7.46 5.26 16.31
C LEU A 140 6.94 6.69 16.17
N ALA A 141 5.63 6.88 16.25
CA ALA A 141 5.01 8.21 16.24
C ALA A 141 5.47 9.08 17.43
N LYS A 142 5.52 8.50 18.64
CA LYS A 142 6.01 9.21 19.84
C LYS A 142 7.48 9.60 19.71
N GLU A 143 8.31 8.72 19.13
CA GLU A 143 9.72 9.03 18.92
C GLU A 143 9.90 10.11 17.83
N ALA A 144 9.10 10.07 16.75
CA ALA A 144 9.09 11.11 15.72
C ALA A 144 8.64 12.49 16.27
N GLU A 145 7.61 12.50 17.11
CA GLU A 145 7.11 13.72 17.77
C GLU A 145 8.18 14.39 18.64
N LYS A 146 9.00 13.62 19.37
CA LYS A 146 10.13 14.16 20.14
C LYS A 146 11.13 14.92 19.28
N MET A 147 11.26 14.53 18.01
CA MET A 147 12.11 15.19 17.03
C MET A 147 11.38 16.34 16.29
N GLY A 148 10.11 16.58 16.62
CA GLY A 148 9.27 17.57 15.98
C GLY A 148 8.79 17.17 14.56
N ALA A 149 8.83 15.89 14.23
CA ALA A 149 8.30 15.32 12.98
C ALA A 149 6.91 14.71 13.19
N VAL A 150 6.12 14.61 12.13
CA VAL A 150 4.81 13.96 12.12
C VAL A 150 4.95 12.56 11.55
N PHE A 151 4.36 11.58 12.21
CA PHE A 151 4.31 10.19 11.74
C PHE A 151 2.88 9.79 11.41
N MET A 152 2.69 9.10 10.27
CA MET A 152 1.44 8.47 9.86
C MET A 152 1.69 7.03 9.44
N ASP A 153 0.84 6.11 9.87
CA ASP A 153 0.79 4.76 9.34
C ASP A 153 -0.15 4.72 8.13
N ALA A 154 0.30 4.13 7.04
CA ALA A 154 -0.45 4.09 5.79
C ALA A 154 -0.27 2.74 5.05
N PRO A 155 -0.57 1.60 5.71
CA PRO A 155 -0.47 0.30 5.06
C PRO A 155 -1.38 0.21 3.83
N VAL A 156 -1.02 -0.71 2.91
CA VAL A 156 -1.63 -0.81 1.58
C VAL A 156 -2.33 -2.14 1.33
N SER A 157 -3.34 -2.10 0.48
CA SER A 157 -3.99 -3.26 -0.13
C SER A 157 -3.96 -3.16 -1.64
N GLY A 158 -3.86 -4.34 -2.35
CA GLY A 158 -3.90 -4.44 -3.81
C GLY A 158 -2.80 -5.33 -4.40
N GLY A 159 -1.72 -5.59 -3.63
CA GLY A 159 -0.58 -6.40 -4.08
C GLY A 159 0.28 -5.71 -5.15
N VAL A 160 1.26 -6.45 -5.68
CA VAL A 160 2.27 -5.93 -6.62
C VAL A 160 1.65 -5.40 -7.91
N GLY A 161 0.60 -6.04 -8.41
CA GLY A 161 -0.10 -5.60 -9.62
C GLY A 161 -0.71 -4.21 -9.47
N ALA A 162 -1.43 -3.97 -8.36
CA ALA A 162 -2.00 -2.66 -8.06
C ALA A 162 -0.92 -1.62 -7.76
N ALA A 163 0.19 -2.01 -7.11
CA ALA A 163 1.32 -1.12 -6.88
C ALA A 163 1.93 -0.63 -8.21
N ARG A 164 2.11 -1.52 -9.19
CA ARG A 164 2.59 -1.16 -10.54
C ARG A 164 1.63 -0.24 -11.28
N ALA A 165 0.34 -0.50 -11.16
CA ALA A 165 -0.71 0.27 -11.83
C ALA A 165 -1.03 1.60 -11.14
N GLY A 166 -0.52 1.87 -9.93
CA GLY A 166 -0.88 3.03 -9.13
C GLY A 166 -2.31 2.95 -8.54
N ASN A 167 -2.81 1.74 -8.31
CA ASN A 167 -4.19 1.48 -7.88
C ASN A 167 -4.30 0.92 -6.46
N LEU A 168 -3.31 1.18 -5.61
CA LEU A 168 -3.34 0.74 -4.22
C LEU A 168 -4.48 1.42 -3.43
N THR A 169 -4.96 0.73 -2.40
CA THR A 169 -5.77 1.32 -1.35
C THR A 169 -4.88 1.56 -0.13
N PHE A 170 -4.74 2.81 0.28
CA PHE A 170 -4.03 3.23 1.49
C PHE A 170 -5.01 3.42 2.63
N MET A 171 -4.71 2.88 3.80
CA MET A 171 -5.44 3.01 5.05
C MET A 171 -4.61 3.89 5.99
N VAL A 172 -4.98 5.17 6.14
CA VAL A 172 -4.11 6.17 6.76
C VAL A 172 -4.55 6.47 8.19
N GLY A 173 -3.66 6.22 9.15
CA GLY A 173 -3.82 6.63 10.55
C GLY A 173 -2.80 7.72 10.90
N GLY A 174 -3.23 8.76 11.62
CA GLY A 174 -2.35 9.85 12.01
C GLY A 174 -3.08 11.14 12.33
N VAL A 175 -2.33 12.23 12.38
CA VAL A 175 -2.89 13.57 12.62
C VAL A 175 -3.73 14.03 11.44
N GLU A 176 -5.02 14.29 11.66
CA GLU A 176 -5.99 14.63 10.61
C GLU A 176 -5.56 15.85 9.78
N GLN A 177 -4.98 16.85 10.43
CA GLN A 177 -4.50 18.08 9.79
C GLN A 177 -3.40 17.84 8.75
N GLU A 178 -2.66 16.75 8.87
CA GLU A 178 -1.58 16.36 7.94
C GLU A 178 -2.04 15.35 6.87
N PHE A 179 -3.30 14.90 6.95
CA PHE A 179 -3.83 13.90 6.02
C PHE A 179 -3.80 14.34 4.57
N ASP A 180 -4.14 15.60 4.27
CA ASP A 180 -4.13 16.12 2.89
C ASP A 180 -2.72 16.16 2.32
N ALA A 181 -1.70 16.46 3.15
CA ALA A 181 -0.29 16.43 2.73
C ALA A 181 0.20 15.01 2.43
N ALA A 182 -0.23 14.02 3.23
CA ALA A 182 0.04 12.61 2.93
C ALA A 182 -0.71 12.15 1.67
N LYS A 183 -1.99 12.48 1.54
CA LYS A 183 -2.86 12.12 0.43
C LYS A 183 -2.32 12.59 -0.91
N GLU A 184 -1.72 13.79 -0.98
CA GLU A 184 -1.06 14.31 -2.18
C GLU A 184 -0.04 13.31 -2.76
N LEU A 185 0.81 12.73 -1.90
CA LEU A 185 1.81 11.73 -2.31
C LEU A 185 1.17 10.36 -2.58
N LEU A 186 0.27 9.93 -1.69
CA LEU A 186 -0.30 8.59 -1.74
C LEU A 186 -1.18 8.38 -2.98
N THR A 187 -1.85 9.42 -3.48
CA THR A 187 -2.63 9.37 -4.72
C THR A 187 -1.78 9.16 -5.98
N CYS A 188 -0.48 9.39 -5.92
CA CYS A 188 0.43 9.00 -7.00
C CYS A 188 0.59 7.48 -7.13
N MET A 189 0.31 6.74 -6.06
CA MET A 189 0.55 5.30 -5.95
C MET A 189 -0.74 4.49 -5.72
N GLY A 190 -1.85 5.15 -5.43
CA GLY A 190 -3.12 4.49 -5.14
C GLY A 190 -4.34 5.26 -5.61
N SER A 191 -5.39 4.53 -5.94
CA SER A 191 -6.69 5.08 -6.33
C SER A 191 -7.58 5.42 -5.13
N ASN A 192 -7.32 4.81 -3.97
CA ASN A 192 -8.06 5.04 -2.74
C ASN A 192 -7.10 5.39 -1.61
N VAL A 193 -7.32 6.54 -0.98
CA VAL A 193 -6.59 6.99 0.21
C VAL A 193 -7.62 7.35 1.27
N VAL A 194 -7.71 6.51 2.30
CA VAL A 194 -8.79 6.58 3.30
C VAL A 194 -8.20 6.95 4.66
N TYR A 195 -8.71 8.02 5.26
CA TYR A 195 -8.37 8.37 6.65
C TYR A 195 -9.11 7.46 7.61
N CYS A 196 -8.38 6.79 8.49
CA CYS A 196 -8.90 5.79 9.42
C CYS A 196 -8.98 6.30 10.88
N GLY A 197 -8.43 7.48 11.17
CA GLY A 197 -8.34 8.05 12.52
C GLY A 197 -6.90 8.23 13.00
N GLU A 198 -6.68 8.15 14.30
CA GLU A 198 -5.38 8.35 14.94
C GLU A 198 -4.33 7.32 14.53
N VAL A 199 -3.06 7.57 14.86
CA VAL A 199 -1.94 6.65 14.60
C VAL A 199 -2.25 5.22 15.07
N GLY A 200 -1.96 4.26 14.21
CA GLY A 200 -2.22 2.83 14.42
C GLY A 200 -3.58 2.36 13.89
N THR A 201 -4.49 3.27 13.53
CA THR A 201 -5.81 2.87 12.99
C THR A 201 -5.73 2.40 11.54
N GLY A 202 -4.79 2.90 10.74
CA GLY A 202 -4.48 2.37 9.42
C GLY A 202 -4.03 0.91 9.51
N GLN A 203 -3.09 0.61 10.41
CA GLN A 203 -2.65 -0.76 10.68
C GLN A 203 -3.80 -1.64 11.17
N ALA A 204 -4.64 -1.14 12.09
CA ALA A 204 -5.80 -1.87 12.59
C ALA A 204 -6.77 -2.21 11.44
N ALA A 205 -7.07 -1.25 10.56
CA ALA A 205 -7.91 -1.48 9.39
C ALA A 205 -7.30 -2.56 8.47
N LYS A 206 -5.98 -2.49 8.22
CA LYS A 206 -5.26 -3.45 7.38
C LYS A 206 -5.28 -4.86 7.95
N ILE A 207 -4.96 -5.07 9.23
CA ILE A 207 -4.96 -6.41 9.84
C ILE A 207 -6.35 -7.02 9.91
N CYS A 208 -7.39 -6.21 10.18
CA CYS A 208 -8.79 -6.67 10.15
C CYS A 208 -9.19 -7.11 8.73
N ASN A 209 -8.84 -6.32 7.71
CA ASN A 209 -9.08 -6.69 6.32
C ASN A 209 -8.40 -8.02 5.96
N ASN A 210 -7.12 -8.18 6.32
CA ASN A 210 -6.37 -9.39 5.95
C ASN A 210 -6.81 -10.61 6.76
N MET A 211 -7.26 -10.45 8.01
CA MET A 211 -7.88 -11.54 8.77
C MET A 211 -9.16 -12.03 8.07
N LEU A 212 -10.06 -11.14 7.66
CA LEU A 212 -11.27 -11.52 6.92
C LEU A 212 -10.93 -12.15 5.56
N LEU A 213 -9.92 -11.60 4.85
CA LEU A 213 -9.44 -12.15 3.59
C LEU A 213 -8.96 -13.61 3.74
N ALA A 214 -8.17 -13.90 4.79
CA ALA A 214 -7.68 -15.25 5.07
C ALA A 214 -8.81 -16.23 5.37
N ILE A 215 -9.76 -15.84 6.22
CA ILE A 215 -10.94 -16.63 6.57
C ILE A 215 -11.77 -16.93 5.32
N SER A 216 -12.02 -15.91 4.50
CA SER A 216 -12.80 -16.03 3.26
C SER A 216 -12.10 -16.93 2.23
N MET A 217 -10.77 -16.87 2.14
CA MET A 217 -10.00 -17.73 1.23
C MET A 217 -10.06 -19.19 1.65
N ILE A 218 -9.88 -19.49 2.94
CA ILE A 218 -10.01 -20.86 3.46
C ILE A 218 -11.44 -21.36 3.21
N GLY A 219 -12.46 -20.58 3.58
CA GLY A 219 -13.86 -20.95 3.37
C GLY A 219 -14.21 -21.19 1.90
N THR A 220 -13.67 -20.35 0.99
CA THR A 220 -13.83 -20.58 -0.46
C THR A 220 -13.15 -21.87 -0.91
N ALA A 221 -11.92 -22.13 -0.44
CA ALA A 221 -11.17 -23.33 -0.78
C ALA A 221 -11.88 -24.61 -0.31
N GLU A 222 -12.35 -24.65 0.94
CA GLU A 222 -13.12 -25.79 1.49
C GLU A 222 -14.42 -26.00 0.71
N THR A 223 -15.17 -24.93 0.45
CA THR A 223 -16.45 -25.00 -0.29
C THR A 223 -16.25 -25.53 -1.70
N MET A 224 -15.25 -25.00 -2.42
CA MET A 224 -14.92 -25.46 -3.77
C MET A 224 -14.47 -26.93 -3.78
N ASN A 225 -13.61 -27.34 -2.83
CA ASN A 225 -13.16 -28.72 -2.71
C ASN A 225 -14.31 -29.67 -2.43
N LEU A 226 -15.20 -29.35 -1.49
CA LEU A 226 -16.39 -30.15 -1.19
C LEU A 226 -17.30 -30.29 -2.40
N GLY A 227 -17.62 -29.19 -3.09
CA GLY A 227 -18.50 -29.22 -4.26
C GLY A 227 -17.94 -30.03 -5.42
N ILE A 228 -16.65 -29.95 -5.68
CA ILE A 228 -15.96 -30.78 -6.69
C ILE A 228 -16.07 -32.26 -6.34
N ARG A 229 -15.92 -32.65 -5.07
CA ARG A 229 -16.07 -34.04 -4.61
C ARG A 229 -17.50 -34.54 -4.69
N LEU A 230 -18.47 -33.63 -4.55
CA LEU A 230 -19.87 -33.94 -4.76
C LEU A 230 -20.25 -34.03 -6.25
N GLY A 231 -19.29 -33.85 -7.17
CA GLY A 231 -19.49 -33.99 -8.62
C GLY A 231 -19.88 -32.71 -9.35
N LEU A 232 -19.79 -31.55 -8.70
CA LEU A 232 -20.06 -30.27 -9.37
C LEU A 232 -18.88 -29.84 -10.26
N ASP A 233 -19.18 -29.31 -11.43
CA ASP A 233 -18.19 -28.63 -12.26
C ASP A 233 -17.66 -27.39 -11.51
N PRO A 234 -16.33 -27.19 -11.40
CA PRO A 234 -15.76 -26.09 -10.64
C PRO A 234 -16.19 -24.70 -11.13
N LYS A 235 -16.31 -24.49 -12.44
CA LYS A 235 -16.74 -23.20 -13.01
C LYS A 235 -18.21 -22.93 -12.74
N LEU A 236 -19.05 -23.98 -12.82
CA LEU A 236 -20.45 -23.86 -12.47
C LEU A 236 -20.63 -23.55 -10.98
N LEU A 237 -19.90 -24.23 -10.09
CA LEU A 237 -19.97 -23.97 -8.66
C LEU A 237 -19.53 -22.53 -8.33
N ALA A 238 -18.41 -22.06 -8.89
CA ALA A 238 -17.95 -20.68 -8.71
C ALA A 238 -19.02 -19.68 -9.18
N LYS A 239 -19.66 -19.93 -10.33
CA LYS A 239 -20.76 -19.09 -10.83
C LYS A 239 -21.95 -19.06 -9.86
N ILE A 240 -22.34 -20.20 -9.29
CA ILE A 240 -23.43 -20.28 -8.31
C ILE A 240 -23.08 -19.48 -7.06
N LEU A 241 -21.88 -19.66 -6.49
CA LEU A 241 -21.42 -18.92 -5.32
C LEU A 241 -21.45 -17.40 -5.55
N ASN A 242 -20.99 -16.97 -6.74
CA ASN A 242 -20.90 -15.55 -7.09
C ASN A 242 -22.27 -14.90 -7.40
N MET A 243 -23.29 -15.70 -7.68
CA MET A 243 -24.68 -15.24 -7.86
C MET A 243 -25.50 -15.32 -6.57
N SER A 244 -24.96 -15.89 -5.51
CA SER A 244 -25.66 -16.23 -4.26
C SER A 244 -24.98 -15.57 -3.06
N SER A 245 -25.53 -15.83 -1.88
CA SER A 245 -25.06 -15.23 -0.60
C SER A 245 -23.65 -15.67 -0.15
N GLY A 246 -23.08 -16.69 -0.76
CA GLY A 246 -21.70 -17.13 -0.51
C GLY A 246 -20.62 -16.29 -1.23
N ARG A 247 -21.00 -15.30 -2.02
CA ARG A 247 -20.08 -14.42 -2.74
C ARG A 247 -19.14 -13.68 -1.79
N CYS A 248 -17.84 -13.72 -2.12
CA CYS A 248 -16.82 -12.89 -1.48
C CYS A 248 -15.70 -12.60 -2.48
N TRP A 249 -14.74 -11.73 -2.11
CA TRP A 249 -13.61 -11.38 -2.98
C TRP A 249 -12.81 -12.62 -3.41
N SER A 250 -12.63 -13.59 -2.51
CA SER A 250 -11.92 -14.84 -2.79
C SER A 250 -12.66 -15.73 -3.79
N SER A 251 -13.99 -15.64 -3.87
CA SER A 251 -14.78 -16.45 -4.82
C SER A 251 -14.89 -15.80 -6.20
N ASP A 252 -15.05 -14.46 -6.28
CA ASP A 252 -15.40 -13.76 -7.52
C ASP A 252 -14.24 -13.04 -8.21
N THR A 253 -13.17 -12.72 -7.47
CA THR A 253 -12.03 -11.95 -7.98
C THR A 253 -10.72 -12.72 -7.91
N TYR A 254 -10.61 -13.72 -7.01
CA TYR A 254 -9.34 -14.40 -6.75
C TYR A 254 -9.54 -15.90 -6.43
N ASN A 255 -10.31 -16.58 -7.26
CA ASN A 255 -10.69 -17.97 -6.98
C ASN A 255 -9.48 -18.89 -6.85
N PRO A 256 -9.39 -19.70 -5.75
CA PRO A 256 -8.22 -20.53 -5.48
C PRO A 256 -8.12 -21.80 -6.35
N VAL A 257 -9.14 -22.12 -7.14
CA VAL A 257 -9.19 -23.35 -7.93
C VAL A 257 -8.54 -23.15 -9.29
N PRO A 258 -7.51 -23.94 -9.65
CA PRO A 258 -6.90 -23.89 -10.98
C PRO A 258 -7.93 -24.07 -12.11
N GLY A 259 -7.87 -23.23 -13.15
CA GLY A 259 -8.72 -23.30 -14.32
C GLY A 259 -10.11 -22.68 -14.16
N VAL A 260 -10.49 -22.19 -12.98
CA VAL A 260 -11.75 -21.46 -12.77
C VAL A 260 -11.65 -20.01 -13.24
N MET A 261 -10.51 -19.35 -12.96
CA MET A 261 -10.28 -17.95 -13.29
C MET A 261 -8.89 -17.77 -13.90
N GLU A 262 -8.77 -16.92 -14.92
CA GLU A 262 -7.50 -16.53 -15.52
C GLU A 262 -6.91 -15.29 -14.82
N GLY A 263 -5.58 -15.09 -14.94
CA GLY A 263 -4.91 -13.89 -14.41
C GLY A 263 -4.72 -13.87 -12.89
N VAL A 264 -5.08 -14.95 -12.19
CA VAL A 264 -4.89 -15.13 -10.75
C VAL A 264 -3.80 -16.18 -10.47
N PRO A 265 -3.15 -16.18 -9.29
CA PRO A 265 -2.07 -17.13 -8.98
C PRO A 265 -2.46 -18.61 -9.09
N SER A 266 -3.71 -18.98 -8.80
CA SER A 266 -4.19 -20.36 -8.97
C SER A 266 -4.08 -20.84 -10.43
N ALA A 267 -4.13 -19.95 -11.41
CA ALA A 267 -3.93 -20.27 -12.84
C ALA A 267 -2.43 -20.45 -13.19
N ASN A 268 -1.51 -20.07 -12.32
CA ASN A 268 -0.06 -20.12 -12.54
C ASN A 268 0.66 -20.88 -11.41
N ASN A 269 0.18 -22.06 -11.05
CA ASN A 269 0.74 -22.89 -9.98
C ASN A 269 0.98 -22.11 -8.67
N TYR A 270 0.14 -21.15 -8.35
CA TYR A 270 0.21 -20.28 -7.19
C TYR A 270 1.50 -19.44 -7.09
N GLN A 271 2.10 -19.11 -8.23
CA GLN A 271 3.26 -18.25 -8.30
C GLN A 271 2.83 -16.77 -8.36
N GLY A 272 3.58 -15.90 -7.67
CA GLY A 272 3.26 -14.48 -7.57
C GLY A 272 2.21 -14.19 -6.50
N GLY A 273 1.45 -13.10 -6.66
CA GLY A 273 0.37 -12.69 -5.75
C GLY A 273 0.85 -12.30 -4.35
N PHE A 274 0.10 -12.73 -3.33
CA PHE A 274 0.38 -12.44 -1.92
C PHE A 274 0.85 -13.71 -1.19
N GLY A 275 2.11 -13.75 -0.80
CA GLY A 275 2.75 -14.95 -0.26
C GLY A 275 2.14 -15.46 1.05
N THR A 276 2.07 -16.79 1.17
CA THR A 276 1.60 -17.51 2.37
C THR A 276 2.31 -17.05 3.64
N THR A 277 3.62 -16.81 3.60
CA THR A 277 4.38 -16.27 4.74
C THR A 277 3.89 -14.88 5.16
N LEU A 278 3.56 -14.01 4.22
CA LEU A 278 3.05 -12.68 4.51
C LEU A 278 1.63 -12.74 5.10
N MET A 279 0.78 -13.65 4.60
CA MET A 279 -0.54 -13.87 5.19
C MET A 279 -0.43 -14.41 6.62
N ALA A 280 0.46 -15.37 6.89
CA ALA A 280 0.71 -15.88 8.24
C ALA A 280 1.23 -14.77 9.18
N LYS A 281 2.10 -13.88 8.69
CA LYS A 281 2.59 -12.71 9.44
C LYS A 281 1.44 -11.76 9.79
N ASP A 282 0.59 -11.40 8.83
CA ASP A 282 -0.50 -10.46 9.05
C ASP A 282 -1.56 -11.02 10.02
N LEU A 283 -1.86 -12.33 9.92
CA LEU A 283 -2.71 -13.03 10.88
C LEU A 283 -2.08 -13.07 12.28
N GLY A 284 -0.75 -13.20 12.37
CA GLY A 284 -0.02 -13.09 13.64
C GLY A 284 -0.20 -11.73 14.30
N LEU A 285 -0.13 -10.63 13.52
CA LEU A 285 -0.40 -9.27 14.01
C LEU A 285 -1.86 -9.13 14.49
N ALA A 286 -2.81 -9.69 13.75
CA ALA A 286 -4.22 -9.71 14.16
C ALA A 286 -4.41 -10.49 15.47
N GLN A 287 -3.74 -11.65 15.63
CA GLN A 287 -3.80 -12.46 16.84
C GLN A 287 -3.23 -11.73 18.06
N ILE A 288 -2.10 -11.02 17.90
CA ILE A 288 -1.50 -10.19 18.98
C ILE A 288 -2.48 -9.08 19.37
N SER A 289 -3.02 -8.36 18.40
CA SER A 289 -3.99 -7.30 18.63
C SER A 289 -5.25 -7.81 19.33
N ALA A 290 -5.79 -8.97 18.91
CA ALA A 290 -6.93 -9.61 19.53
C ALA A 290 -6.66 -9.99 20.99
N THR A 291 -5.47 -10.52 21.30
CA THR A 291 -5.05 -10.85 22.66
C THR A 291 -4.97 -9.59 23.53
N ASN A 292 -4.33 -8.53 23.03
CA ASN A 292 -4.15 -7.27 23.76
C ASN A 292 -5.48 -6.55 24.04
N THR A 293 -6.43 -6.66 23.14
CA THR A 293 -7.78 -6.06 23.29
C THR A 293 -8.80 -7.01 23.92
N LYS A 294 -8.39 -8.24 24.25
CA LYS A 294 -9.27 -9.30 24.78
C LYS A 294 -10.46 -9.62 23.86
N THR A 295 -10.27 -9.50 22.55
CA THR A 295 -11.30 -9.75 21.54
C THR A 295 -11.24 -11.22 21.09
N PRO A 296 -12.32 -12.00 21.21
CA PRO A 296 -12.35 -13.37 20.71
C PRO A 296 -12.39 -13.39 19.16
N VAL A 297 -11.43 -14.10 18.55
CA VAL A 297 -11.32 -14.26 17.08
C VAL A 297 -11.12 -15.73 16.70
N PRO A 298 -12.06 -16.64 17.00
CA PRO A 298 -11.86 -18.09 16.83
C PRO A 298 -11.51 -18.46 15.39
N LEU A 299 -12.22 -17.95 14.38
CA LEU A 299 -11.90 -18.20 12.97
C LEU A 299 -10.58 -17.60 12.53
N GLY A 300 -10.26 -16.37 12.99
CA GLY A 300 -8.97 -15.74 12.74
C GLY A 300 -7.80 -16.53 13.33
N SER A 301 -7.97 -17.04 14.54
CA SER A 301 -6.97 -17.89 15.21
C SER A 301 -6.76 -19.20 14.45
N LEU A 302 -7.84 -19.85 14.01
CA LEU A 302 -7.75 -21.08 13.20
C LEU A 302 -7.06 -20.82 11.85
N ALA A 303 -7.48 -19.77 11.15
CA ALA A 303 -6.86 -19.36 9.89
C ALA A 303 -5.35 -19.12 10.06
N HIS A 304 -4.94 -18.45 11.15
CA HIS A 304 -3.53 -18.25 11.46
C HIS A 304 -2.77 -19.58 11.58
N GLN A 305 -3.33 -20.58 12.28
CA GLN A 305 -2.68 -21.88 12.42
C GLN A 305 -2.62 -22.62 11.07
N VAL A 306 -3.66 -22.58 10.24
CA VAL A 306 -3.63 -23.18 8.90
C VAL A 306 -2.47 -22.61 8.07
N TYR A 307 -2.34 -21.29 7.97
CA TYR A 307 -1.26 -20.68 7.18
C TYR A 307 0.13 -20.93 7.79
N ARG A 308 0.26 -21.04 9.12
CA ARG A 308 1.52 -21.45 9.76
C ARG A 308 1.92 -22.88 9.39
N VAL A 309 0.97 -23.81 9.39
CA VAL A 309 1.22 -25.19 8.96
C VAL A 309 1.61 -25.23 7.49
N MET A 310 0.92 -24.48 6.62
CA MET A 310 1.27 -24.36 5.20
C MET A 310 2.73 -23.89 5.00
N CYS A 311 3.17 -22.89 5.77
CA CYS A 311 4.56 -22.41 5.71
C CYS A 311 5.56 -23.55 6.06
N ALA A 312 5.26 -24.37 7.07
CA ALA A 312 6.10 -25.51 7.47
C ALA A 312 6.06 -26.68 6.47
N LYS A 313 5.00 -26.79 5.65
CA LYS A 313 4.78 -27.85 4.67
C LYS A 313 5.24 -27.47 3.23
N GLY A 314 6.06 -26.43 3.07
CA GLY A 314 6.64 -26.06 1.78
C GLY A 314 5.83 -25.07 0.94
N TYR A 315 4.74 -24.51 1.47
CA TYR A 315 3.91 -23.49 0.79
C TYR A 315 4.34 -22.05 1.05
N ALA A 316 5.42 -21.84 1.81
CA ALA A 316 5.87 -20.52 2.28
C ALA A 316 6.01 -19.47 1.14
N GLN A 317 6.50 -19.89 -0.02
CA GLN A 317 6.75 -19.03 -1.18
C GLN A 317 5.58 -19.00 -2.19
N LYS A 318 4.54 -19.81 -1.98
CA LYS A 318 3.34 -19.83 -2.82
C LYS A 318 2.39 -18.72 -2.39
N ASP A 319 1.51 -18.31 -3.29
CA ASP A 319 0.40 -17.42 -2.98
C ASP A 319 -0.52 -18.04 -1.92
N PHE A 320 -1.12 -17.22 -1.08
CA PHE A 320 -1.98 -17.68 0.02
C PHE A 320 -3.21 -18.47 -0.46
N SER A 321 -3.64 -18.30 -1.73
CA SER A 321 -4.72 -19.10 -2.33
C SER A 321 -4.33 -20.57 -2.53
N SER A 322 -3.03 -20.92 -2.39
CA SER A 322 -2.55 -22.30 -2.40
C SER A 322 -3.11 -23.15 -1.26
N VAL A 323 -3.85 -22.56 -0.33
CA VAL A 323 -4.60 -23.30 0.69
C VAL A 323 -5.57 -24.32 0.06
N PHE A 324 -6.08 -24.06 -1.14
CA PHE A 324 -6.89 -25.04 -1.88
C PHE A 324 -6.08 -26.29 -2.23
N GLN A 325 -4.86 -26.13 -2.74
CA GLN A 325 -3.95 -27.25 -3.02
C GLN A 325 -3.59 -27.99 -1.74
N PHE A 326 -3.22 -27.25 -0.69
CA PHE A 326 -2.88 -27.82 0.62
C PHE A 326 -4.01 -28.71 1.18
N LEU A 327 -5.25 -28.25 1.17
CA LEU A 327 -6.42 -29.01 1.65
C LEU A 327 -6.73 -30.25 0.82
N ARG A 328 -6.33 -30.27 -0.46
CA ARG A 328 -6.50 -31.45 -1.31
C ARG A 328 -5.42 -32.52 -1.14
N GLU A 329 -4.19 -32.09 -0.86
CA GLU A 329 -3.04 -33.00 -0.73
C GLU A 329 -3.06 -33.80 0.59
N GLU A 330 -3.70 -33.31 1.65
CA GLU A 330 -3.81 -34.05 2.92
C GLU A 330 -4.62 -35.35 2.82
N GLU A 331 -5.30 -35.60 1.71
CA GLU A 331 -6.07 -36.84 1.50
C GLU A 331 -5.34 -37.93 0.74
N SER A 332 -4.10 -37.64 0.31
CA SER A 332 -3.27 -38.62 -0.36
C SER A 332 -2.49 -39.51 0.65
N LEU A 333 -2.79 -39.35 1.94
CA LEU A 333 -2.29 -40.14 3.04
C LEU A 333 -3.38 -41.09 3.55
#